data_14fd9c49781c672de58526ab9d8f957f
#
_entry.id   14fd9c49781c672de58526ab9d8f957f
#
_cell.length_a   1.000
_cell.length_b   1.000
_cell.length_c   1.000
_cell.angle_alpha   90.00
_cell.angle_beta   90.00
_cell.angle_gamma   90.00
#
_symmetry.space_group_name_H-M   'P 1'
#
loop_
_entity.id
_entity.type
_entity.pdbx_description
1 polymer ?
#
loop_
_entity_poly.entity_id
_entity_poly.type
_entity_poly.pdbx_seq_one_letter_code
_entity_poly.pdbx_strand_id
1 'polypeptide(L)' 'MKKRGNKFYIEDLNSTNGTFVNGKRVRIARIKNGDVITLGDVDLKFIA' A
#
# COMPACT_ATOMS: atom_id res chain seq x y z
N MET A 1 6.84 -3.80 -0.77
CA MET A 1 6.00 -4.53 0.20
C MET A 1 6.83 -5.43 1.07
N LYS A 2 6.42 -5.56 2.32
CA LYS A 2 7.10 -6.42 3.28
C LYS A 2 6.10 -7.40 3.87
N LYS A 3 6.58 -8.60 4.16
CA LYS A 3 5.74 -9.64 4.76
C LYS A 3 6.31 -10.04 6.12
N ARG A 4 5.43 -10.10 7.13
CA ARG A 4 5.78 -10.58 8.47
C ARG A 4 4.75 -11.62 8.88
N GLY A 5 5.15 -12.90 8.84
CA GLY A 5 4.21 -13.99 9.06
C GLY A 5 3.12 -13.98 8.01
N ASN A 6 1.87 -13.85 8.42
CA ASN A 6 0.73 -13.79 7.52
C ASN A 6 0.31 -12.37 7.16
N LYS A 7 1.12 -11.37 7.49
CA LYS A 7 0.75 -9.98 7.32
C LYS A 7 1.66 -9.32 6.30
N PHE A 8 1.06 -8.46 5.48
CA PHE A 8 1.78 -7.70 4.47
C PHE A 8 1.72 -6.23 4.82
N TYR A 9 2.81 -5.54 4.56
CA TYR A 9 2.91 -4.10 4.80
C TYR A 9 3.39 -3.43 3.54
N ILE A 10 2.96 -2.20 3.35
CA ILE A 10 3.51 -1.33 2.32
C ILE A 10 4.18 -0.14 2.99
N GLU A 11 5.35 0.21 2.50
CA GLU A 11 6.12 1.32 3.04
C GLU A 11 6.48 2.28 1.92
N ASP A 12 6.18 3.56 2.14
CA ASP A 12 6.54 4.61 1.20
C ASP A 12 7.98 5.05 1.47
N LEU A 13 8.84 4.82 0.49
CA LEU A 13 10.24 5.21 0.58
C LEU A 13 10.46 6.55 -0.11
N ASN A 14 9.83 7.57 0.41
CA ASN A 14 10.05 8.95 -0.05
C ASN A 14 9.54 9.20 -1.47
N SER A 15 8.40 8.62 -1.82
CA SER A 15 7.85 8.86 -3.15
C SER A 15 7.35 10.31 -3.28
N THR A 16 7.47 10.87 -4.47
CA THR A 16 7.09 12.25 -4.74
C THR A 16 5.59 12.45 -4.60
N ASN A 17 4.80 11.51 -5.10
CA ASN A 17 3.35 11.63 -5.14
C ASN A 17 2.67 10.98 -3.95
N GLY A 18 3.41 10.23 -3.14
CA GLY A 18 2.86 9.54 -1.99
C GLY A 18 2.25 8.20 -2.34
N THR A 19 1.97 7.43 -1.30
CA THR A 19 1.32 6.14 -1.42
C THR A 19 -0.02 6.21 -0.70
N PHE A 20 -1.08 5.76 -1.36
CA PHE A 20 -2.42 5.78 -0.80
C PHE A 20 -2.94 4.37 -0.67
N VAL A 21 -3.60 4.07 0.44
CA VAL A 21 -4.29 2.81 0.65
C VAL A 21 -5.75 3.12 0.92
N ASN A 22 -6.63 2.63 0.05
CA ASN A 22 -8.08 2.90 0.12
C ASN A 22 -8.39 4.39 0.16
N GLY A 23 -7.61 5.18 -0.61
CA GLY A 23 -7.81 6.62 -0.70
C GLY A 23 -7.15 7.43 0.40
N LYS A 24 -6.45 6.79 1.31
CA LYS A 24 -5.76 7.46 2.42
C LYS A 24 -4.27 7.47 2.19
N ARG A 25 -3.66 8.64 2.26
CA ARG A 25 -2.21 8.73 2.15
C ARG A 25 -1.56 8.10 3.37
N VAL A 26 -0.61 7.19 3.11
CA VAL A 26 0.08 6.48 4.18
C VAL A 26 1.56 6.49 3.94
N ARG A 27 2.31 6.39 5.01
CA ARG A 27 3.75 6.23 4.95
C ARG A 27 4.13 4.77 5.13
N ILE A 28 3.41 4.10 6.00
CA ILE A 28 3.51 2.67 6.19
C ILE A 28 2.11 2.20 6.56
N ALA A 29 1.69 1.09 5.99
CA ALA A 29 0.35 0.57 6.26
C ALA A 29 0.35 -0.94 6.13
N ARG A 30 -0.45 -1.58 6.98
CA ARG A 30 -0.73 -3.00 6.83
C ARG A 30 -1.82 -3.16 5.78
N ILE A 31 -1.59 -4.01 4.80
CA ILE A 31 -2.54 -4.26 3.73
C ILE A 31 -3.13 -5.66 3.87
N LYS A 32 -4.34 -5.81 3.38
CA LYS A 32 -5.07 -7.06 3.43
C LYS A 32 -5.75 -7.29 2.08
N ASN A 33 -6.30 -8.48 1.90
CA ASN A 33 -6.98 -8.83 0.66
C ASN A 33 -8.10 -7.84 0.36
N GLY A 34 -8.11 -7.32 -0.85
CA GLY A 34 -9.12 -6.38 -1.29
C GLY A 34 -8.75 -4.90 -1.14
N ASP A 35 -7.61 -4.61 -0.50
CA ASP A 35 -7.18 -3.22 -0.37
C ASP A 35 -6.73 -2.67 -1.71
N VAL A 36 -7.08 -1.41 -1.96
CA VAL A 36 -6.66 -0.70 -3.17
C VAL A 36 -5.50 0.20 -2.81
N ILE A 37 -4.38 0.02 -3.52
CA ILE A 37 -3.16 0.78 -3.30
C ILE A 37 -2.95 1.69 -4.49
N THR A 38 -2.81 2.97 -4.24
CA THR A 38 -2.55 3.96 -5.28
C THR A 38 -1.12 4.45 -5.20
N LEU A 39 -0.40 4.32 -6.30
CA LEU A 39 0.99 4.75 -6.43
C LEU A 39 1.06 5.80 -7.54
N GLY A 40 1.01 7.07 -7.15
CA GLY A 40 0.95 8.13 -8.13
C GLY A 40 -0.38 8.08 -8.87
N ASP A 41 -0.33 7.78 -10.16
CA ASP A 41 -1.52 7.66 -11.00
C ASP A 41 -1.88 6.22 -11.33
N VAL A 42 -1.29 5.26 -10.61
CA VAL A 42 -1.54 3.84 -10.83
C VAL A 42 -2.24 3.26 -9.61
N ASP A 43 -3.37 2.60 -9.84
CA ASP A 43 -4.11 1.92 -8.80
C ASP A 43 -3.88 0.42 -8.91
N LEU A 44 -3.55 -0.20 -7.78
CA LEU A 44 -3.32 -1.63 -7.69
C LEU A 44 -4.24 -2.21 -6.62
N LYS A 45 -4.86 -3.33 -6.93
CA LYS A 45 -5.66 -4.04 -5.93
C LYS A 45 -4.84 -5.19 -5.37
N PHE A 46 -4.75 -5.24 -4.05
CA PHE A 46 -4.00 -6.31 -3.39
C PHE A 46 -4.88 -7.54 -3.26
N ILE A 47 -4.41 -8.64 -3.81
CA ILE A 47 -5.11 -9.92 -3.75
C ILE A 47 -4.16 -10.92 -3.12
N ALA A 48 -4.53 -11.42 -1.97
CA ALA A 48 -3.71 -12.38 -1.24
C ALA A 48 -4.29 -13.78 -1.33
#